data_9c7491d9108f9ca79eb1314fe6fee1a1
#
_entry.id   9c7491d9108f9ca79eb1314fe6fee1a1
#
_cell.length_a   1.000
_cell.length_b   1.000
_cell.length_c   1.000
_cell.angle_alpha   90.00
_cell.angle_beta   90.00
_cell.angle_gamma   90.00
#
_symmetry.space_group_name_H-M   'P 1'
#
loop_
_entity.id
_entity.type
_entity.pdbx_description
1 polymer ?
#
loop_
_entity_poly.entity_id
_entity_poly.type
_entity_poly.pdbx_seq_one_letter_code
_entity_poly.pdbx_strand_id
1 'polypeptide(L)'
;MMAIKTIDLEKRYKEKVAVKKLNLSIKQGELFSLLGTNGAGKTTTIKMLSCLSKPTRGEAILLGDSIVKNSLAVKEKIGVSPQETAVAPNLTVKENLQLIAELYGDNKKEAVKRANEMIESFGLTEVAKSRAKTLSGGWQRRLSIAMALISNPQILFLDEPTLGLDVIARRELWTIVKKLKGKITIILTTHYLEEAEALSDRIGIMSKGELKAVGTVRALMAGTGAQNFEDAFITLATDGGGSR
;
A
#
# COMPACT_ATOMS: atom_id res chain seq x y z
N MET A 1 -18.42 -5.46 -4.60
CA MET A 1 -18.57 -5.14 -3.15
C MET A 1 -17.48 -4.14 -2.79
N MET A 2 -17.67 -3.27 -1.77
CA MET A 2 -16.64 -2.33 -1.33
C MET A 2 -15.67 -3.03 -0.38
N ALA A 3 -14.36 -2.86 -0.63
CA ALA A 3 -13.32 -3.31 0.29
C ALA A 3 -13.04 -2.27 1.37
N ILE A 4 -12.97 -0.98 0.97
CA ILE A 4 -12.69 0.14 1.88
C ILE A 4 -13.69 1.26 1.62
N LYS A 5 -14.23 1.84 2.70
CA LYS A 5 -15.01 3.08 2.67
C LYS A 5 -14.57 3.97 3.83
N THR A 6 -14.13 5.19 3.53
CA THR A 6 -13.82 6.20 4.54
C THR A 6 -14.92 7.24 4.61
N ILE A 7 -15.18 7.77 5.80
CA ILE A 7 -16.23 8.76 6.08
C ILE A 7 -15.59 9.86 6.92
N ASP A 8 -15.37 11.01 6.32
CA ASP A 8 -14.75 12.21 6.92
C ASP A 8 -13.49 11.89 7.75
N LEU A 9 -12.68 10.95 7.26
CA LEU A 9 -11.51 10.44 7.97
C LEU A 9 -10.46 11.55 8.11
N GLU A 10 -10.11 11.90 9.36
CA GLU A 10 -9.18 12.98 9.68
C GLU A 10 -8.08 12.51 10.63
N LYS A 11 -6.87 13.03 10.39
CA LYS A 11 -5.74 12.90 11.32
C LYS A 11 -5.07 14.22 11.57
N ARG A 12 -4.96 14.56 12.86
CA ARG A 12 -4.22 15.72 13.34
C ARG A 12 -3.07 15.25 14.25
N TYR A 13 -1.92 15.85 14.08
CA TYR A 13 -0.75 15.72 14.94
C TYR A 13 -0.42 17.10 15.51
N LYS A 14 -0.71 17.32 16.79
CA LYS A 14 -0.60 18.65 17.41
C LYS A 14 -1.34 19.70 16.56
N GLU A 15 -0.63 20.72 16.08
CA GLU A 15 -1.20 21.78 15.25
C GLU A 15 -1.38 21.40 13.77
N LYS A 16 -0.70 20.34 13.29
CA LYS A 16 -0.72 19.96 11.87
C LYS A 16 -1.86 18.98 11.58
N VAL A 17 -2.75 19.34 10.65
CA VAL A 17 -3.72 18.43 10.07
C VAL A 17 -3.05 17.67 8.92
N ALA A 18 -2.79 16.38 9.13
CA ALA A 18 -2.10 15.54 8.16
C ALA A 18 -3.04 14.92 7.12
N VAL A 19 -4.30 14.67 7.50
CA VAL A 19 -5.37 14.20 6.60
C VAL A 19 -6.64 14.92 7.00
N LYS A 20 -7.33 15.51 6.00
CA LYS A 20 -8.53 16.33 6.18
C LYS A 20 -9.72 15.64 5.52
N LYS A 21 -10.74 15.27 6.30
CA LYS A 21 -12.05 14.77 5.84
C LYS A 21 -11.99 13.86 4.61
N LEU A 22 -11.10 12.86 4.66
CA LEU A 22 -10.92 11.92 3.54
C LEU A 22 -12.17 11.07 3.34
N ASN A 23 -12.80 11.20 2.17
CA ASN A 23 -13.93 10.39 1.71
C ASN A 23 -13.49 9.59 0.49
N LEU A 24 -13.32 8.28 0.63
CA LEU A 24 -12.81 7.37 -0.38
C LEU A 24 -13.56 6.05 -0.35
N SER A 25 -13.81 5.48 -1.53
CA SER A 25 -14.38 4.14 -1.68
C SER A 25 -13.55 3.33 -2.67
N ILE A 26 -13.10 2.14 -2.24
CA ILE A 26 -12.28 1.20 -3.03
C ILE A 26 -13.04 -0.11 -3.14
N LYS A 27 -13.12 -0.68 -4.35
CA LYS A 27 -13.79 -1.95 -4.62
C LYS A 27 -12.90 -3.14 -4.24
N GLN A 28 -13.52 -4.29 -3.97
CA GLN A 28 -12.76 -5.54 -3.79
C GLN A 28 -12.02 -5.91 -5.09
N GLY A 29 -10.77 -6.38 -4.95
CA GLY A 29 -9.90 -6.75 -6.07
C GLY A 29 -9.29 -5.56 -6.82
N GLU A 30 -9.64 -4.32 -6.46
CA GLU A 30 -9.10 -3.11 -7.08
C GLU A 30 -7.64 -2.86 -6.65
N LEU A 31 -6.78 -2.48 -7.59
CA LEU A 31 -5.50 -1.85 -7.29
C LEU A 31 -5.70 -0.33 -7.35
N PHE A 32 -5.68 0.28 -6.19
CA PHE A 32 -5.87 1.71 -6.00
C PHE A 32 -4.57 2.40 -5.57
N SER A 33 -4.15 3.45 -6.26
CA SER A 33 -3.00 4.24 -5.84
C SER A 33 -3.41 5.56 -5.20
N LEU A 34 -2.80 5.87 -4.05
CA LEU A 34 -2.76 7.23 -3.50
C LEU A 34 -1.48 7.91 -4.01
N LEU A 35 -1.62 8.81 -4.96
CA LEU A 35 -0.56 9.58 -5.58
C LEU A 35 -0.49 10.98 -4.97
N GLY A 36 0.71 11.47 -4.70
CA GLY A 36 0.90 12.83 -4.18
C GLY A 36 2.34 13.09 -3.76
N THR A 37 2.68 14.36 -3.59
CA THR A 37 4.01 14.77 -3.13
C THR A 37 4.31 14.31 -1.71
N ASN A 38 5.56 14.44 -1.29
CA ASN A 38 5.95 14.15 0.10
C ASN A 38 5.20 15.07 1.06
N GLY A 39 4.69 14.49 2.15
CA GLY A 39 3.86 15.22 3.11
C GLY A 39 2.39 15.41 2.71
N ALA A 40 1.92 14.88 1.58
CA ALA A 40 0.53 14.97 1.15
C ALA A 40 -0.47 14.22 2.04
N GLY A 41 -0.01 13.34 2.96
CA GLY A 41 -0.86 12.59 3.87
C GLY A 41 -1.01 11.10 3.54
N LYS A 42 -0.35 10.59 2.49
CA LYS A 42 -0.44 9.21 1.99
C LYS A 42 -0.14 8.16 3.06
N THR A 43 1.08 8.17 3.62
CA THR A 43 1.50 7.26 4.70
C THR A 43 0.61 7.37 5.94
N THR A 44 0.16 8.59 6.28
CA THR A 44 -0.77 8.79 7.40
C THR A 44 -2.12 8.11 7.12
N THR A 45 -2.62 8.18 5.90
CA THR A 45 -3.83 7.48 5.48
C THR A 45 -3.67 5.97 5.61
N ILE A 46 -2.56 5.39 5.09
CA ILE A 46 -2.26 3.96 5.28
C ILE A 46 -2.21 3.58 6.76
N LYS A 47 -1.51 4.36 7.59
CA LYS A 47 -1.43 4.09 9.04
C LYS A 47 -2.79 4.08 9.74
N MET A 48 -3.74 4.92 9.32
CA MET A 48 -5.11 4.87 9.85
C MET A 48 -5.86 3.65 9.36
N LEU A 49 -5.86 3.39 8.06
CA LEU A 49 -6.57 2.26 7.45
C LEU A 49 -6.04 0.90 7.94
N SER A 50 -4.75 0.80 8.21
CA SER A 50 -4.12 -0.41 8.77
C SER A 50 -4.20 -0.50 10.30
N CYS A 51 -4.93 0.38 10.96
CA CYS A 51 -5.07 0.42 12.43
C CYS A 51 -3.73 0.61 13.18
N LEU A 52 -2.69 1.15 12.54
CA LEU A 52 -1.43 1.54 13.17
C LEU A 52 -1.51 2.91 13.85
N SER A 53 -2.49 3.73 13.45
CA SER A 53 -2.77 5.03 14.07
C SER A 53 -4.27 5.26 14.13
N LYS A 54 -4.80 5.62 15.31
CA LYS A 54 -6.21 5.98 15.44
C LYS A 54 -6.49 7.31 14.70
N PRO A 55 -7.61 7.44 13.98
CA PRO A 55 -8.05 8.72 13.43
C PRO A 55 -8.37 9.70 14.56
N THR A 56 -8.26 11.00 14.26
CA THR A 56 -8.69 12.06 15.18
C THR A 56 -10.20 12.27 15.09
N ARG A 57 -10.76 12.13 13.87
CA ARG A 57 -12.19 12.18 13.58
C ARG A 57 -12.53 11.29 12.40
N GLY A 58 -13.82 11.04 12.18
CA GLY A 58 -14.31 10.21 11.10
C GLY A 58 -14.04 8.74 11.32
N GLU A 59 -14.28 7.95 10.30
CA GLU A 59 -14.22 6.49 10.36
C GLU A 59 -13.78 5.88 9.02
N ALA A 60 -13.32 4.64 9.06
CA ALA A 60 -13.19 3.80 7.88
C ALA A 60 -13.73 2.40 8.17
N ILE A 61 -14.40 1.84 7.17
CA ILE A 61 -14.93 0.48 7.17
C ILE A 61 -14.13 -0.33 6.15
N LEU A 62 -13.48 -1.39 6.60
CA LEU A 62 -12.72 -2.33 5.78
C LEU A 62 -13.40 -3.70 5.84
N LEU A 63 -13.90 -4.17 4.69
CA LEU A 63 -14.59 -5.46 4.58
C LEU A 63 -15.69 -5.66 5.63
N GLY A 64 -16.41 -4.58 5.95
CA GLY A 64 -17.50 -4.56 6.94
C GLY A 64 -17.07 -4.20 8.36
N ASP A 65 -15.79 -4.18 8.68
CA ASP A 65 -15.30 -3.86 10.02
C ASP A 65 -14.78 -2.43 10.15
N SER A 66 -15.08 -1.81 11.28
CA SER A 66 -14.64 -0.46 11.65
C SER A 66 -13.18 -0.48 12.15
N ILE A 67 -12.33 0.40 11.61
CA ILE A 67 -10.95 0.59 12.11
C ILE A 67 -10.89 1.11 13.55
N VAL A 68 -11.99 1.67 14.06
CA VAL A 68 -12.09 2.24 15.42
C VAL A 68 -12.69 1.23 16.39
N LYS A 69 -13.81 0.58 16.00
CA LYS A 69 -14.58 -0.31 16.88
C LYS A 69 -14.08 -1.75 16.84
N ASN A 70 -13.66 -2.23 15.67
CA ASN A 70 -13.32 -3.64 15.42
C ASN A 70 -11.90 -3.77 14.83
N SER A 71 -10.94 -3.01 15.36
CA SER A 71 -9.59 -2.93 14.80
C SER A 71 -8.85 -4.27 14.74
N LEU A 72 -9.14 -5.21 15.63
CA LEU A 72 -8.57 -6.57 15.59
C LEU A 72 -9.07 -7.35 14.37
N ALA A 73 -10.38 -7.37 14.13
CA ALA A 73 -10.97 -8.02 12.96
C ALA A 73 -10.47 -7.41 11.63
N VAL A 74 -10.19 -6.10 11.61
CA VAL A 74 -9.53 -5.45 10.46
C VAL A 74 -8.12 -5.99 10.27
N LYS A 75 -7.31 -6.05 11.34
CA LYS A 75 -5.90 -6.49 11.28
C LYS A 75 -5.74 -7.93 10.80
N GLU A 76 -6.69 -8.80 11.10
CA GLU A 76 -6.70 -10.20 10.62
C GLU A 76 -6.89 -10.32 9.09
N LYS A 77 -7.47 -9.30 8.45
CA LYS A 77 -7.83 -9.29 7.02
C LYS A 77 -6.85 -8.52 6.15
N ILE A 78 -5.86 -7.85 6.75
CA ILE A 78 -4.95 -6.95 6.04
C ILE A 78 -3.50 -7.40 6.15
N GLY A 79 -2.72 -7.12 5.09
CA GLY A 79 -1.26 -7.15 5.11
C GLY A 79 -0.69 -5.75 4.89
N VAL A 80 0.45 -5.46 5.48
CA VAL A 80 1.12 -4.15 5.35
C VAL A 80 2.59 -4.33 5.05
N SER A 81 3.05 -3.78 3.93
CA SER A 81 4.47 -3.58 3.65
C SER A 81 4.78 -2.09 3.80
N PRO A 82 5.41 -1.67 4.91
CA PRO A 82 5.68 -0.27 5.18
C PRO A 82 6.81 0.28 4.30
N GLN A 83 6.97 1.60 4.28
CA GLN A 83 8.02 2.28 3.52
C GLN A 83 9.42 1.82 3.94
N GLU A 84 9.71 1.75 5.24
CA GLU A 84 10.89 1.08 5.77
C GLU A 84 10.63 -0.43 5.84
N THR A 85 11.53 -1.23 5.26
CA THR A 85 11.33 -2.68 5.23
C THR A 85 11.38 -3.27 6.64
N ALA A 86 10.27 -3.86 7.07
CA ALA A 86 10.13 -4.49 8.40
C ALA A 86 10.61 -5.94 8.35
N VAL A 87 11.90 -6.16 8.08
CA VAL A 87 12.53 -7.48 8.05
C VAL A 87 13.43 -7.68 9.26
N ALA A 88 13.50 -8.90 9.82
CA ALA A 88 14.44 -9.24 10.87
C ALA A 88 15.84 -9.42 10.25
N PRO A 89 16.80 -8.49 10.49
CA PRO A 89 18.03 -8.39 9.68
C PRO A 89 18.96 -9.59 9.85
N ASN A 90 18.92 -10.25 11.00
CA ASN A 90 19.78 -11.39 11.33
C ASN A 90 19.19 -12.75 10.95
N LEU A 91 17.91 -12.80 10.62
CA LEU A 91 17.26 -14.00 10.08
C LEU A 91 17.46 -14.10 8.57
N THR A 92 17.47 -15.32 8.06
CA THR A 92 17.42 -15.58 6.62
C THR A 92 16.07 -15.19 6.03
N VAL A 93 15.99 -15.10 4.70
CA VAL A 93 14.72 -14.89 3.98
C VAL A 93 13.68 -15.92 4.42
N LYS A 94 14.07 -17.22 4.42
CA LYS A 94 13.17 -18.30 4.81
C LYS A 94 12.71 -18.19 6.27
N GLU A 95 13.63 -17.90 7.20
CA GLU A 95 13.31 -17.73 8.62
C GLU A 95 12.39 -16.52 8.87
N ASN A 96 12.57 -15.40 8.16
CA ASN A 96 11.67 -14.26 8.24
C ASN A 96 10.23 -14.67 7.86
N LEU A 97 10.06 -15.40 6.76
CA LEU A 97 8.75 -15.86 6.30
C LEU A 97 8.14 -16.87 7.27
N GLN A 98 8.92 -17.83 7.76
CA GLN A 98 8.45 -18.81 8.74
C GLN A 98 8.01 -18.15 10.05
N LEU A 99 8.81 -17.19 10.55
CA LEU A 99 8.46 -16.45 11.76
C LEU A 99 7.09 -15.78 11.66
N ILE A 100 6.81 -15.10 10.52
CA ILE A 100 5.52 -14.45 10.34
C ILE A 100 4.39 -15.46 10.22
N ALA A 101 4.57 -16.56 9.48
CA ALA A 101 3.57 -17.63 9.37
C ALA A 101 3.22 -18.23 10.75
N GLU A 102 4.23 -18.51 11.58
CA GLU A 102 4.03 -19.00 12.96
C GLU A 102 3.32 -17.97 13.85
N LEU A 103 3.64 -16.68 13.73
CA LEU A 103 2.96 -15.59 14.46
C LEU A 103 1.46 -15.48 14.09
N TYR A 104 1.10 -15.87 12.86
CA TYR A 104 -0.29 -15.94 12.41
C TYR A 104 -0.97 -17.30 12.69
N GLY A 105 -0.31 -18.19 13.45
CA GLY A 105 -0.90 -19.40 13.98
C GLY A 105 -0.57 -20.68 13.22
N ASP A 106 0.27 -20.64 12.20
CA ASP A 106 0.71 -21.84 11.49
C ASP A 106 1.61 -22.70 12.42
N ASN A 107 1.44 -24.01 12.37
CA ASN A 107 2.42 -24.91 12.96
C ASN A 107 3.70 -24.94 12.09
N LYS A 108 4.82 -25.44 12.64
CA LYS A 108 6.12 -25.46 11.95
C LYS A 108 6.09 -26.05 10.55
N LYS A 109 5.32 -27.12 10.33
CA LYS A 109 5.24 -27.78 9.02
C LYS A 109 4.52 -26.89 8.00
N GLU A 110 3.43 -26.28 8.40
CA GLU A 110 2.66 -25.33 7.57
C GLU A 110 3.45 -24.06 7.29
N ALA A 111 4.14 -23.48 8.30
CA ALA A 111 4.99 -22.34 8.15
C ALA A 111 6.13 -22.58 7.14
N VAL A 112 6.77 -23.75 7.18
CA VAL A 112 7.79 -24.14 6.19
C VAL A 112 7.19 -24.23 4.78
N LYS A 113 6.01 -24.85 4.63
CA LYS A 113 5.34 -24.99 3.34
C LYS A 113 5.00 -23.60 2.77
N ARG A 114 4.35 -22.76 3.57
CA ARG A 114 3.92 -21.42 3.17
C ARG A 114 5.12 -20.51 2.85
N ALA A 115 6.19 -20.58 3.64
CA ALA A 115 7.42 -19.87 3.36
C ALA A 115 8.04 -20.27 2.01
N ASN A 116 8.07 -21.56 1.68
CA ASN A 116 8.58 -22.04 0.39
C ASN A 116 7.71 -21.54 -0.79
N GLU A 117 6.39 -21.56 -0.66
CA GLU A 117 5.46 -21.02 -1.67
C GLU A 117 5.69 -19.51 -1.91
N MET A 118 5.92 -18.74 -0.84
CA MET A 118 6.25 -17.32 -0.96
C MET A 118 7.62 -17.09 -1.59
N ILE A 119 8.63 -17.89 -1.23
CA ILE A 119 9.97 -17.82 -1.82
C ILE A 119 9.90 -18.03 -3.34
N GLU A 120 9.17 -19.02 -3.80
CA GLU A 120 8.99 -19.30 -5.22
C GLU A 120 8.21 -18.18 -5.92
N SER A 121 7.05 -17.80 -5.37
CA SER A 121 6.14 -16.78 -5.96
C SER A 121 6.79 -15.41 -6.09
N PHE A 122 7.71 -15.05 -5.19
CA PHE A 122 8.42 -13.78 -5.16
C PHE A 122 9.82 -13.83 -5.77
N GLY A 123 10.21 -14.99 -6.34
CA GLY A 123 11.52 -15.19 -6.96
C GLY A 123 12.67 -15.05 -5.95
N LEU A 124 12.48 -15.45 -4.69
CA LEU A 124 13.47 -15.34 -3.60
C LEU A 124 14.36 -16.59 -3.45
N THR A 125 14.29 -17.54 -4.39
CA THR A 125 14.92 -18.86 -4.28
C THR A 125 16.44 -18.77 -4.10
N GLU A 126 17.11 -17.93 -4.89
CA GLU A 126 18.57 -17.77 -4.84
C GLU A 126 19.06 -17.22 -3.50
N VAL A 127 18.24 -16.39 -2.85
CA VAL A 127 18.58 -15.71 -1.59
C VAL A 127 17.89 -16.32 -0.38
N ALA A 128 17.17 -17.45 -0.53
CA ALA A 128 16.35 -18.04 0.53
C ALA A 128 17.11 -18.31 1.83
N LYS A 129 18.42 -18.65 1.74
CA LYS A 129 19.32 -18.91 2.87
C LYS A 129 20.17 -17.70 3.28
N SER A 130 20.08 -16.58 2.56
CA SER A 130 20.83 -15.36 2.86
C SER A 130 20.16 -14.59 4.00
N ARG A 131 20.95 -13.98 4.88
CA ARG A 131 20.43 -13.12 5.94
C ARG A 131 19.85 -11.83 5.35
N ALA A 132 18.72 -11.37 5.86
CA ALA A 132 18.02 -10.21 5.32
C ALA A 132 18.89 -8.94 5.24
N LYS A 133 19.81 -8.73 6.20
CA LYS A 133 20.75 -7.59 6.19
C LYS A 133 21.75 -7.60 5.03
N THR A 134 21.99 -8.73 4.39
CA THR A 134 22.93 -8.85 3.27
C THR A 134 22.27 -8.69 1.90
N LEU A 135 20.95 -8.53 1.87
CA LEU A 135 20.18 -8.39 0.65
C LEU A 135 20.28 -6.97 0.10
N SER A 136 20.20 -6.84 -1.24
CA SER A 136 19.95 -5.54 -1.88
C SER A 136 18.58 -4.99 -1.49
N GLY A 137 18.35 -3.68 -1.66
CA GLY A 137 17.06 -3.05 -1.37
C GLY A 137 15.88 -3.70 -2.10
N GLY A 138 16.07 -4.12 -3.36
CA GLY A 138 15.06 -4.83 -4.14
C GLY A 138 14.67 -6.18 -3.53
N TRP A 139 15.65 -6.98 -3.10
CA TRP A 139 15.39 -8.25 -2.42
C TRP A 139 14.72 -8.06 -1.07
N GLN A 140 15.16 -7.07 -0.28
CA GLN A 140 14.51 -6.74 1.00
C GLN A 140 13.05 -6.30 0.79
N ARG A 141 12.78 -5.52 -0.26
CA ARG A 141 11.42 -5.07 -0.59
C ARG A 141 10.51 -6.24 -0.99
N ARG A 142 10.99 -7.16 -1.83
CA ARG A 142 10.26 -8.37 -2.17
C ARG A 142 9.97 -9.23 -0.94
N LEU A 143 10.95 -9.42 -0.07
CA LEU A 143 10.77 -10.12 1.20
C LEU A 143 9.70 -9.45 2.07
N SER A 144 9.75 -8.13 2.23
CA SER A 144 8.76 -7.36 3.02
C SER A 144 7.32 -7.56 2.50
N ILE A 145 7.14 -7.55 1.18
CA ILE A 145 5.81 -7.78 0.57
C ILE A 145 5.38 -9.24 0.73
N ALA A 146 6.29 -10.20 0.54
CA ALA A 146 6.00 -11.61 0.76
C ALA A 146 5.59 -11.90 2.21
N MET A 147 6.26 -11.28 3.18
CA MET A 147 5.88 -11.35 4.60
C MET A 147 4.48 -10.76 4.85
N ALA A 148 4.14 -9.64 4.21
CA ALA A 148 2.81 -9.03 4.32
C ALA A 148 1.69 -9.90 3.72
N LEU A 149 2.01 -10.80 2.80
CA LEU A 149 1.07 -11.70 2.14
C LEU A 149 0.96 -13.08 2.78
N ILE A 150 1.88 -13.43 3.68
CA ILE A 150 1.95 -14.78 4.25
C ILE A 150 0.70 -15.18 5.02
N SER A 151 0.00 -14.21 5.62
CA SER A 151 -1.27 -14.41 6.32
C SER A 151 -2.49 -14.54 5.39
N ASN A 152 -2.25 -14.53 4.06
CA ASN A 152 -3.32 -14.56 3.05
C ASN A 152 -4.35 -13.43 3.21
N PRO A 153 -3.93 -12.16 3.27
CA PRO A 153 -4.82 -11.03 3.53
C PRO A 153 -5.77 -10.78 2.35
N GLN A 154 -6.92 -10.17 2.64
CA GLN A 154 -7.87 -9.71 1.61
C GLN A 154 -7.57 -8.29 1.11
N ILE A 155 -6.82 -7.50 1.91
CA ILE A 155 -6.35 -6.16 1.56
C ILE A 155 -4.84 -6.09 1.84
N LEU A 156 -4.08 -5.60 0.86
CA LEU A 156 -2.64 -5.35 0.98
C LEU A 156 -2.37 -3.85 0.88
N PHE A 157 -1.68 -3.30 1.88
CA PHE A 157 -1.16 -1.94 1.87
C PHE A 157 0.32 -1.95 1.51
N LEU A 158 0.70 -1.17 0.49
CA LEU A 158 2.06 -0.97 0.02
C LEU A 158 2.42 0.52 0.16
N ASP A 159 3.26 0.86 1.12
CA ASP A 159 3.66 2.25 1.34
C ASP A 159 4.99 2.53 0.63
N GLU A 160 4.95 3.29 -0.48
CA GLU A 160 6.10 3.65 -1.32
C GLU A 160 6.99 2.43 -1.70
N PRO A 161 6.42 1.35 -2.30
CA PRO A 161 7.10 0.06 -2.42
C PRO A 161 8.34 0.08 -3.32
N THR A 162 8.46 1.05 -4.22
CA THR A 162 9.59 1.16 -5.15
C THR A 162 10.58 2.26 -4.80
N LEU A 163 10.39 2.92 -3.66
CA LEU A 163 11.29 3.99 -3.22
C LEU A 163 12.73 3.47 -3.07
N GLY A 164 13.67 4.15 -3.73
CA GLY A 164 15.09 3.82 -3.68
C GLY A 164 15.50 2.60 -4.50
N LEU A 165 14.60 1.99 -5.27
CA LEU A 165 14.94 0.91 -6.19
C LEU A 165 15.43 1.45 -7.55
N ASP A 166 16.38 0.73 -8.14
CA ASP A 166 16.75 0.95 -9.53
C ASP A 166 15.61 0.57 -10.49
N VAL A 167 15.78 0.91 -11.77
CA VAL A 167 14.75 0.71 -12.80
C VAL A 167 14.40 -0.77 -13.00
N ILE A 168 15.39 -1.67 -12.90
CA ILE A 168 15.18 -3.10 -13.13
C ILE A 168 14.41 -3.69 -11.97
N ALA A 169 14.88 -3.49 -10.72
CA ALA A 169 14.22 -3.96 -9.52
C ALA A 169 12.78 -3.43 -9.40
N ARG A 170 12.54 -2.16 -9.81
CA ARG A 170 11.20 -1.56 -9.85
C ARG A 170 10.28 -2.30 -10.81
N ARG A 171 10.72 -2.56 -12.05
CA ARG A 171 9.90 -3.26 -13.06
C ARG A 171 9.60 -4.71 -12.66
N GLU A 172 10.56 -5.38 -12.05
CA GLU A 172 10.36 -6.72 -11.51
C GLU A 172 9.30 -6.73 -10.39
N LEU A 173 9.37 -5.75 -9.48
CA LEU A 173 8.38 -5.60 -8.42
C LEU A 173 6.99 -5.30 -8.99
N TRP A 174 6.88 -4.43 -9.99
CA TRP A 174 5.61 -4.17 -10.69
C TRP A 174 5.01 -5.44 -11.29
N THR A 175 5.85 -6.30 -11.86
CA THR A 175 5.39 -7.59 -12.41
C THR A 175 4.79 -8.48 -11.32
N ILE A 176 5.40 -8.51 -10.14
CA ILE A 176 4.87 -9.26 -8.98
C ILE A 176 3.54 -8.65 -8.51
N VAL A 177 3.46 -7.33 -8.33
CA VAL A 177 2.25 -6.63 -7.90
C VAL A 177 1.09 -6.82 -8.90
N LYS A 178 1.38 -6.77 -10.21
CA LYS A 178 0.37 -7.02 -11.26
C LYS A 178 -0.24 -8.42 -11.18
N LYS A 179 0.52 -9.44 -10.78
CA LYS A 179 0.00 -10.82 -10.61
C LYS A 179 -1.00 -10.95 -9.45
N LEU A 180 -0.98 -10.02 -8.50
CA LEU A 180 -1.89 -9.98 -7.35
C LEU A 180 -3.19 -9.23 -7.67
N LYS A 181 -3.18 -8.37 -8.71
CA LYS A 181 -4.35 -7.57 -9.13
C LYS A 181 -5.53 -8.48 -9.44
N GLY A 182 -6.72 -8.08 -8.99
CA GLY A 182 -7.95 -8.85 -9.13
C GLY A 182 -8.12 -9.99 -8.12
N LYS A 183 -7.03 -10.47 -7.50
CA LYS A 183 -7.07 -11.54 -6.48
C LYS A 183 -7.27 -11.00 -5.08
N ILE A 184 -6.59 -9.90 -4.77
CA ILE A 184 -6.70 -9.16 -3.50
C ILE A 184 -6.89 -7.68 -3.79
N THR A 185 -7.40 -6.92 -2.83
CA THR A 185 -7.46 -5.47 -2.92
C THR A 185 -6.11 -4.89 -2.56
N ILE A 186 -5.56 -3.99 -3.37
CA ILE A 186 -4.24 -3.40 -3.12
C ILE A 186 -4.37 -1.89 -3.01
N ILE A 187 -3.83 -1.32 -1.94
CA ILE A 187 -3.68 0.12 -1.77
C ILE A 187 -2.19 0.44 -1.80
N LEU A 188 -1.80 1.17 -2.84
CA LEU A 188 -0.42 1.59 -3.08
C LEU A 188 -0.28 3.08 -2.80
N THR A 189 0.71 3.51 -2.04
CA THR A 189 1.10 4.92 -2.02
C THR A 189 2.34 5.12 -2.87
N THR A 190 2.38 6.21 -3.60
CA THR A 190 3.56 6.57 -4.39
C THR A 190 3.61 8.08 -4.67
N HIS A 191 4.77 8.57 -5.01
CA HIS A 191 4.98 9.88 -5.61
C HIS A 191 5.48 9.77 -7.07
N TYR A 192 5.61 8.55 -7.59
CA TYR A 192 5.99 8.26 -8.97
C TYR A 192 4.75 8.14 -9.85
N LEU A 193 4.60 9.07 -10.81
CA LEU A 193 3.49 9.08 -11.77
C LEU A 193 3.44 7.80 -12.59
N GLU A 194 4.62 7.37 -13.10
CA GLU A 194 4.75 6.14 -13.90
C GLU A 194 4.26 4.89 -13.15
N GLU A 195 4.52 4.80 -11.83
CA GLU A 195 4.07 3.67 -11.02
C GLU A 195 2.55 3.65 -10.89
N ALA A 196 1.97 4.80 -10.56
CA ALA A 196 0.52 4.93 -10.45
C ALA A 196 -0.17 4.61 -11.77
N GLU A 197 0.34 5.11 -12.89
CA GLU A 197 -0.18 4.86 -14.24
C GLU A 197 -0.06 3.38 -14.65
N ALA A 198 1.12 2.76 -14.40
CA ALA A 198 1.41 1.40 -14.85
C ALA A 198 0.63 0.32 -14.08
N LEU A 199 0.25 0.58 -12.83
CA LEU A 199 -0.31 -0.44 -11.93
C LEU A 199 -1.81 -0.28 -11.66
N SER A 200 -2.31 0.96 -11.55
CA SER A 200 -3.58 1.21 -10.87
C SER A 200 -4.80 1.06 -11.79
N ASP A 201 -5.91 0.62 -11.23
CA ASP A 201 -7.23 0.73 -11.84
C ASP A 201 -7.77 2.16 -11.70
N ARG A 202 -7.60 2.73 -10.50
CA ARG A 202 -7.92 4.12 -10.19
C ARG A 202 -6.84 4.73 -9.32
N ILE A 203 -6.71 6.05 -9.43
CA ILE A 203 -5.75 6.85 -8.71
C ILE A 203 -6.49 7.92 -7.92
N GLY A 204 -6.16 8.07 -6.64
CA GLY A 204 -6.55 9.20 -5.80
C GLY A 204 -5.38 10.18 -5.69
N ILE A 205 -5.58 11.40 -6.14
CA ILE A 205 -4.57 12.46 -6.03
C ILE A 205 -4.71 13.15 -4.67
N MET A 206 -3.66 13.08 -3.86
CA MET A 206 -3.59 13.73 -2.55
C MET A 206 -2.66 14.95 -2.58
N SER A 207 -3.12 16.06 -2.03
CA SER A 207 -2.31 17.28 -1.81
C SER A 207 -2.71 17.93 -0.50
N LYS A 208 -1.73 18.33 0.31
CA LYS A 208 -1.91 19.06 1.60
C LYS A 208 -2.94 18.43 2.54
N GLY A 209 -2.96 17.09 2.59
CA GLY A 209 -3.87 16.31 3.43
C GLY A 209 -5.27 16.09 2.86
N GLU A 210 -5.55 16.54 1.67
CA GLU A 210 -6.85 16.46 1.00
C GLU A 210 -6.79 15.51 -0.20
N LEU A 211 -7.87 14.78 -0.43
CA LEU A 211 -8.10 14.03 -1.66
C LEU A 211 -8.70 14.99 -2.69
N LYS A 212 -7.93 15.32 -3.72
CA LYS A 212 -8.30 16.32 -4.73
C LYS A 212 -9.16 15.74 -5.86
N ALA A 213 -8.81 14.53 -6.30
CA ALA A 213 -9.52 13.84 -7.37
C ALA A 213 -9.36 12.32 -7.24
N VAL A 214 -10.30 11.57 -7.79
CA VAL A 214 -10.25 10.10 -7.91
C VAL A 214 -10.76 9.70 -9.29
N GLY A 215 -9.98 8.92 -10.01
CA GLY A 215 -10.38 8.42 -11.33
C GLY A 215 -9.36 7.47 -11.93
N THR A 216 -9.68 6.95 -13.13
CA THR A 216 -8.67 6.34 -14.00
C THR A 216 -7.76 7.44 -14.54
N VAL A 217 -6.56 7.10 -15.01
CA VAL A 217 -5.65 8.08 -15.67
C VAL A 217 -6.40 8.86 -16.74
N ARG A 218 -7.13 8.15 -17.61
CA ARG A 218 -7.92 8.77 -18.68
C ARG A 218 -9.00 9.74 -18.16
N ALA A 219 -9.69 9.39 -17.08
CA ALA A 219 -10.71 10.26 -16.48
C ALA A 219 -10.10 11.51 -15.83
N LEU A 220 -8.95 11.38 -15.17
CA LEU A 220 -8.22 12.50 -14.57
C LEU A 220 -7.69 13.47 -15.63
N MET A 221 -7.11 12.96 -16.73
CA MET A 221 -6.70 13.77 -17.87
C MET A 221 -7.89 14.50 -18.52
N ALA A 222 -8.97 13.80 -18.79
CA ALA A 222 -10.16 14.38 -19.39
C ALA A 222 -10.79 15.48 -18.52
N GLY A 223 -10.80 15.29 -17.18
CA GLY A 223 -11.33 16.26 -16.23
C GLY A 223 -10.54 17.57 -16.13
N THR A 224 -9.26 17.53 -16.51
CA THR A 224 -8.37 18.70 -16.52
C THR A 224 -8.13 19.29 -17.90
N GLY A 225 -8.49 18.58 -18.96
CA GLY A 225 -8.14 18.94 -20.34
C GLY A 225 -6.66 18.73 -20.68
N ALA A 226 -5.90 18.04 -19.83
CA ALA A 226 -4.46 17.84 -19.99
C ALA A 226 -4.14 16.82 -21.09
N GLN A 227 -3.02 17.04 -21.80
CA GLN A 227 -2.55 16.17 -22.88
C GLN A 227 -1.79 14.91 -22.36
N ASN A 228 -1.26 14.98 -21.14
CA ASN A 228 -0.57 13.88 -20.47
C ASN A 228 -0.94 13.83 -18.98
N PHE A 229 -0.58 12.73 -18.32
CA PHE A 229 -0.96 12.52 -16.92
C PHE A 229 -0.18 13.42 -15.94
N GLU A 230 1.04 13.82 -16.29
CA GLU A 230 1.86 14.71 -15.47
C GLU A 230 1.21 16.10 -15.34
N ASP A 231 0.77 16.69 -16.45
CA ASP A 231 0.06 17.98 -16.45
C ASP A 231 -1.26 17.89 -15.70
N ALA A 232 -2.01 16.76 -15.84
CA ALA A 232 -3.22 16.53 -15.10
C ALA A 232 -2.94 16.48 -13.58
N PHE A 233 -1.89 15.79 -13.18
CA PHE A 233 -1.47 15.70 -11.77
C PHE A 233 -1.09 17.08 -11.23
N ILE A 234 -0.27 17.85 -11.95
CA ILE A 234 0.14 19.19 -11.53
C ILE A 234 -1.09 20.07 -11.32
N THR A 235 -1.99 20.13 -12.29
CA THR A 235 -3.24 20.88 -12.19
C THR A 235 -4.04 20.49 -10.94
N LEU A 236 -4.33 19.19 -10.75
CA LEU A 236 -5.12 18.71 -9.62
C LEU A 236 -4.43 18.87 -8.26
N ALA A 237 -3.09 18.75 -8.21
CA ALA A 237 -2.33 18.90 -6.97
C ALA A 237 -2.15 20.37 -6.56
N THR A 238 -2.18 21.32 -7.52
CA THR A 238 -1.98 22.75 -7.27
C THR A 238 -3.29 23.54 -7.14
N ASP A 239 -4.35 23.16 -7.84
CA ASP A 239 -5.66 23.83 -7.86
C ASP A 239 -6.44 23.80 -6.52
N GLY A 240 -5.81 23.43 -5.43
CA GLY A 240 -6.37 23.59 -4.08
C GLY A 240 -6.30 25.02 -3.53
N GLY A 241 -5.91 26.01 -4.31
CA GLY A 241 -5.69 27.38 -3.86
C GLY A 241 -6.27 28.49 -4.74
N GLY A 242 -7.08 28.17 -5.74
CA GLY A 242 -7.69 29.17 -6.62
C GLY A 242 -9.16 28.86 -6.91
N SER A 243 -10.04 29.33 -6.02
CA SER A 243 -11.44 29.57 -6.43
C SER A 243 -11.45 30.69 -7.46
N ARG A 244 -11.94 30.38 -8.65
CA ARG A 244 -12.65 31.37 -9.46
C ARG A 244 -14.12 31.08 -9.35
#